data_023f273040ec6f63917a2747ba9ac3cf
#
_entry.id   023f273040ec6f63917a2747ba9ac3cf
#
_cell.length_a   1.000
_cell.length_b   1.000
_cell.length_c   1.000
_cell.angle_alpha   90.00
_cell.angle_beta   90.00
_cell.angle_gamma   90.00
#
_symmetry.space_group_name_H-M   'P 1'
#
loop_
_entity.id
_entity.type
_entity.pdbx_description
1 polymer ?
#
loop_
_entity_poly.entity_id
_entity_poly.type
_entity_poly.pdbx_seq_one_letter_code
_entity_poly.pdbx_strand_id
1 'polypeptide(L)'
;MTALPRNSRKSRNPAAEPHLFTVADYAALGEPESGYTELQEGRVLLSPSPSPDHNHASLRLAMQFLEQLPPDLEVIQDVDLDLELVPPGEPGFSRRPDLVVIPRGARDRVSEEGGLLRASEVVVVVEIVSPGSKRLDRVIKRGEYADAGIPHYWIVDLDHPISLVACHLAGEFGYQDAGDVVGGFTTSVPFPVTLALDALV
;
A
#
# COMPACT_ATOMS: atom_id res chain seq x y z
N MET A 1 11.62 -17.52 68.46
CA MET A 1 11.40 -16.26 67.68
C MET A 1 12.09 -16.41 66.35
N THR A 2 11.36 -16.83 65.35
CA THR A 2 11.92 -17.13 64.00
C THR A 2 11.57 -15.96 63.09
N ALA A 3 12.59 -15.27 62.61
CA ALA A 3 12.43 -14.11 61.73
C ALA A 3 12.10 -14.57 60.32
N LEU A 4 11.01 -14.00 59.71
CA LEU A 4 10.62 -14.20 58.33
C LEU A 4 11.56 -13.47 57.36
N PRO A 5 11.88 -14.04 56.19
CA PRO A 5 12.74 -13.38 55.22
C PRO A 5 12.03 -12.20 54.54
N ARG A 6 12.70 -11.07 54.43
CA ARG A 6 12.30 -9.88 53.70
C ARG A 6 12.20 -10.20 52.20
N ASN A 7 11.02 -10.05 51.66
CA ASN A 7 10.69 -10.12 50.24
C ASN A 7 11.40 -8.97 49.51
N SER A 8 12.46 -9.27 48.76
CA SER A 8 13.13 -8.30 47.89
C SER A 8 12.20 -7.97 46.70
N ARG A 9 11.67 -6.75 46.68
CA ARG A 9 10.99 -6.19 45.49
C ARG A 9 11.96 -6.24 44.33
N LYS A 10 11.72 -7.14 43.36
CA LYS A 10 12.34 -7.07 42.04
C LYS A 10 11.96 -5.72 41.43
N SER A 11 12.92 -4.86 41.20
CA SER A 11 12.75 -3.64 40.41
C SER A 11 12.25 -4.05 39.04
N ARG A 12 11.04 -3.64 38.67
CA ARG A 12 10.59 -3.69 37.28
C ARG A 12 11.51 -2.75 36.51
N ASN A 13 12.36 -3.29 35.64
CA ASN A 13 13.01 -2.50 34.60
C ASN A 13 11.90 -1.77 33.84
N PRO A 14 11.97 -0.45 33.65
CA PRO A 14 11.06 0.23 32.75
C PRO A 14 11.23 -0.45 31.40
N ALA A 15 10.13 -0.91 30.79
CA ALA A 15 10.13 -1.43 29.44
C ALA A 15 10.77 -0.34 28.56
N ALA A 16 11.83 -0.68 27.83
CA ALA A 16 12.40 0.23 26.86
C ALA A 16 11.27 0.70 25.93
N GLU A 17 11.18 2.01 25.70
CA GLU A 17 10.20 2.53 24.73
C GLU A 17 10.43 1.83 23.39
N PRO A 18 9.36 1.41 22.70
CA PRO A 18 9.51 0.76 21.42
C PRO A 18 10.22 1.70 20.45
N HIS A 19 11.25 1.19 19.78
CA HIS A 19 11.91 1.95 18.71
C HIS A 19 10.90 2.19 17.58
N LEU A 20 10.68 3.46 17.22
CA LEU A 20 9.84 3.84 16.08
C LEU A 20 10.75 4.16 14.89
N PHE A 21 10.45 3.57 13.76
CA PHE A 21 11.23 3.70 12.54
C PHE A 21 10.81 4.91 11.72
N THR A 22 11.76 5.63 11.19
CA THR A 22 11.54 6.54 10.07
C THR A 22 11.39 5.74 8.78
N VAL A 23 10.92 6.35 7.68
CA VAL A 23 10.88 5.68 6.36
C VAL A 23 12.30 5.30 5.91
N ALA A 24 13.31 6.12 6.20
CA ALA A 24 14.71 5.82 5.87
C ALA A 24 15.24 4.60 6.65
N ASP A 25 14.90 4.48 7.93
CA ASP A 25 15.25 3.30 8.74
C ASP A 25 14.58 2.05 8.20
N TYR A 26 13.29 2.17 7.83
CA TYR A 26 12.52 1.07 7.26
C TYR A 26 13.09 0.59 5.93
N ALA A 27 13.41 1.51 5.01
CA ALA A 27 14.05 1.18 3.74
C ALA A 27 15.41 0.48 3.92
N ALA A 28 16.14 0.78 5.00
CA ALA A 28 17.42 0.17 5.32
C ALA A 28 17.30 -1.24 5.94
N LEU A 29 16.10 -1.66 6.40
CA LEU A 29 15.93 -3.02 6.97
C LEU A 29 16.08 -4.11 5.91
N GLY A 30 15.77 -3.81 4.65
CA GLY A 30 15.71 -4.79 3.57
C GLY A 30 14.50 -5.71 3.66
N GLU A 31 14.44 -6.71 2.77
CA GLU A 31 13.33 -7.65 2.71
C GLU A 31 13.35 -8.60 3.92
N PRO A 32 12.19 -8.88 4.53
CA PRO A 32 12.09 -9.85 5.62
C PRO A 32 12.30 -11.28 5.12
N GLU A 33 12.70 -12.20 6.01
CA GLU A 33 12.88 -13.62 5.66
C GLU A 33 11.56 -14.30 5.21
N SER A 34 10.40 -13.77 5.60
CA SER A 34 9.09 -14.29 5.21
C SER A 34 8.01 -13.21 5.26
N GLY A 35 7.11 -13.26 4.27
CA GLY A 35 5.99 -12.32 4.15
C GLY A 35 6.42 -10.93 3.66
N TYR A 36 5.50 -9.99 3.74
CA TYR A 36 5.71 -8.58 3.43
C TYR A 36 5.58 -7.75 4.69
N THR A 37 6.26 -6.61 4.73
CA THR A 37 6.11 -5.64 5.81
C THR A 37 5.57 -4.33 5.28
N GLU A 38 4.93 -3.58 6.17
CA GLU A 38 4.51 -2.21 5.97
C GLU A 38 4.93 -1.40 7.20
N LEU A 39 5.05 -0.09 7.06
CA LEU A 39 5.37 0.82 8.16
C LEU A 39 4.13 1.67 8.49
N GLN A 40 3.68 1.63 9.74
CA GLN A 40 2.57 2.45 10.23
C GLN A 40 2.97 3.15 11.54
N GLU A 41 2.95 4.47 11.54
CA GLU A 41 3.36 5.27 12.71
C GLU A 41 4.71 4.82 13.29
N GLY A 42 5.67 4.54 12.40
CA GLY A 42 6.99 4.05 12.78
C GLY A 42 7.04 2.60 13.27
N ARG A 43 5.96 1.84 13.17
CA ARG A 43 5.89 0.42 13.55
C ARG A 43 5.88 -0.47 12.34
N VAL A 44 6.80 -1.41 12.29
CA VAL A 44 6.85 -2.42 11.22
C VAL A 44 5.76 -3.46 11.49
N LEU A 45 4.85 -3.60 10.53
CA LEU A 45 3.75 -4.56 10.55
C LEU A 45 4.01 -5.64 9.52
N LEU A 46 3.79 -6.90 9.88
CA LEU A 46 3.88 -8.02 8.95
C LEU A 46 2.53 -8.19 8.25
N SER A 47 2.55 -8.18 6.92
CA SER A 47 1.38 -8.50 6.09
C SER A 47 1.38 -9.98 5.72
N PRO A 48 0.20 -10.64 5.71
CA PRO A 48 0.11 -12.02 5.28
C PRO A 48 0.50 -12.18 3.80
N SER A 49 1.06 -13.34 3.46
CA SER A 49 1.33 -13.65 2.05
C SER A 49 0.02 -13.70 1.24
N PRO A 50 0.02 -13.17 0.00
CA PRO A 50 -1.16 -13.20 -0.85
C PRO A 50 -1.55 -14.63 -1.26
N SER A 51 -2.83 -14.84 -1.58
CA SER A 51 -3.31 -16.12 -2.11
C SER A 51 -2.89 -16.31 -3.59
N PRO A 52 -2.92 -17.55 -4.12
CA PRO A 52 -2.68 -17.79 -5.54
C PRO A 52 -3.62 -16.97 -6.46
N ASP A 53 -4.91 -16.86 -6.12
CA ASP A 53 -5.88 -16.12 -6.91
C ASP A 53 -5.59 -14.61 -6.90
N HIS A 54 -5.18 -14.08 -5.75
CA HIS A 54 -4.73 -12.69 -5.62
C HIS A 54 -3.53 -12.39 -6.52
N ASN A 55 -2.48 -13.23 -6.47
CA ASN A 55 -1.31 -13.07 -7.32
C ASN A 55 -1.63 -13.23 -8.81
N HIS A 56 -2.54 -14.16 -9.15
CA HIS A 56 -3.00 -14.33 -10.52
C HIS A 56 -3.72 -13.07 -11.02
N ALA A 57 -4.65 -12.54 -10.23
CA ALA A 57 -5.39 -11.32 -10.55
C ALA A 57 -4.46 -10.10 -10.69
N SER A 58 -3.48 -9.94 -9.78
CA SER A 58 -2.48 -8.88 -9.85
C SER A 58 -1.67 -8.95 -11.15
N LEU A 59 -1.20 -10.15 -11.53
CA LEU A 59 -0.48 -10.35 -12.79
C LEU A 59 -1.37 -10.03 -14.00
N ARG A 60 -2.62 -10.53 -14.03
CA ARG A 60 -3.55 -10.29 -15.15
C ARG A 60 -3.89 -8.80 -15.29
N LEU A 61 -4.05 -8.11 -14.18
CA LEU A 61 -4.30 -6.68 -14.18
C LEU A 61 -3.07 -5.88 -14.67
N ALA A 62 -1.87 -6.24 -14.19
CA ALA A 62 -0.63 -5.64 -14.65
C ALA A 62 -0.43 -5.80 -16.17
N MET A 63 -0.74 -6.99 -16.73
CA MET A 63 -0.68 -7.22 -18.18
C MET A 63 -1.62 -6.31 -18.96
N GLN A 64 -2.86 -6.12 -18.47
CA GLN A 64 -3.82 -5.22 -19.11
C GLN A 64 -3.36 -3.75 -19.08
N PHE A 65 -2.70 -3.32 -18.00
CA PHE A 65 -2.08 -2.01 -17.94
C PHE A 65 -0.92 -1.88 -18.93
N LEU A 66 0.01 -2.83 -18.94
CA LEU A 66 1.19 -2.80 -19.82
C LEU A 66 0.84 -2.65 -21.31
N GLU A 67 -0.29 -3.20 -21.75
CA GLU A 67 -0.75 -3.12 -23.14
C GLU A 67 -1.35 -1.74 -23.50
N GLN A 68 -1.74 -0.93 -22.50
CA GLN A 68 -2.56 0.28 -22.73
C GLN A 68 -1.97 1.57 -22.14
N LEU A 69 -0.98 1.47 -21.23
CA LEU A 69 -0.39 2.65 -20.62
C LEU A 69 0.31 3.54 -21.65
N PRO A 70 0.20 4.88 -21.49
CA PRO A 70 1.05 5.82 -22.21
C PRO A 70 2.54 5.51 -22.03
N PRO A 71 3.40 5.81 -23.04
CA PRO A 71 4.80 5.41 -23.03
C PRO A 71 5.66 6.06 -21.93
N ASP A 72 5.19 7.11 -21.31
CA ASP A 72 5.81 7.83 -20.18
C ASP A 72 5.41 7.27 -18.81
N LEU A 73 4.41 6.38 -18.77
CA LEU A 73 3.97 5.69 -17.57
C LEU A 73 4.42 4.22 -17.57
N GLU A 74 4.46 3.66 -16.37
CA GLU A 74 4.68 2.22 -16.18
C GLU A 74 3.92 1.72 -14.95
N VAL A 75 3.59 0.42 -14.95
CA VAL A 75 2.99 -0.27 -13.82
C VAL A 75 4.05 -1.09 -13.09
N ILE A 76 4.05 -1.03 -11.76
CA ILE A 76 4.93 -1.82 -10.89
C ILE A 76 4.06 -2.55 -9.87
N GLN A 77 4.43 -3.81 -9.56
CA GLN A 77 3.76 -4.65 -8.57
C GLN A 77 4.57 -4.71 -7.27
N ASP A 78 3.88 -4.87 -6.14
CA ASP A 78 4.47 -5.22 -4.83
C ASP A 78 5.68 -4.37 -4.43
N VAL A 79 5.57 -3.06 -4.52
CA VAL A 79 6.66 -2.12 -4.19
C VAL A 79 6.33 -1.26 -2.99
N ASP A 80 7.33 -1.02 -2.14
CA ASP A 80 7.16 -0.15 -0.99
C ASP A 80 7.01 1.31 -1.40
N LEU A 81 6.00 1.96 -0.83
CA LEU A 81 5.59 3.33 -1.09
C LEU A 81 5.67 4.17 0.18
N ASP A 82 6.55 5.16 0.22
CA ASP A 82 6.54 6.21 1.23
C ASP A 82 5.31 7.09 1.04
N LEU A 83 4.44 7.15 2.05
CA LEU A 83 3.22 7.95 1.99
C LEU A 83 3.46 9.45 2.20
N GLU A 84 4.65 9.86 2.57
CA GLU A 84 5.00 11.28 2.81
C GLU A 84 4.05 11.99 3.80
N LEU A 85 3.40 11.23 4.71
CA LEU A 85 2.42 11.78 5.68
C LEU A 85 3.07 12.55 6.82
N VAL A 86 4.37 12.39 7.01
CA VAL A 86 5.16 13.07 8.07
C VAL A 86 6.47 13.58 7.50
N PRO A 87 7.07 14.61 8.11
CA PRO A 87 8.39 15.10 7.70
C PRO A 87 9.47 14.02 7.83
N PRO A 88 10.54 14.08 7.02
CA PRO A 88 11.70 13.20 7.15
C PRO A 88 12.27 13.22 8.57
N GLY A 89 12.55 12.03 9.13
CA GLY A 89 13.08 11.87 10.48
C GLY A 89 12.04 11.65 11.57
N GLU A 90 10.77 11.78 11.27
CA GLU A 90 9.65 11.41 12.14
C GLU A 90 9.24 9.95 11.92
N PRO A 91 8.51 9.32 12.90
CA PRO A 91 7.96 7.98 12.74
C PRO A 91 7.08 7.88 11.49
N GLY A 92 7.52 7.08 10.51
CA GLY A 92 7.03 7.13 9.15
C GLY A 92 5.83 6.23 8.84
N PHE A 93 5.39 6.33 7.57
CA PHE A 93 4.33 5.50 6.98
C PHE A 93 4.80 4.99 5.62
N SER A 94 4.78 3.67 5.43
CA SER A 94 4.98 3.03 4.14
C SER A 94 3.96 1.93 3.94
N ARG A 95 3.38 1.88 2.74
CA ARG A 95 2.48 0.82 2.30
C ARG A 95 3.09 0.07 1.14
N ARG A 96 2.63 -1.17 0.94
CA ARG A 96 3.03 -2.00 -0.20
C ARG A 96 1.78 -2.35 -1.01
N PRO A 97 1.35 -1.45 -1.89
CA PRO A 97 0.18 -1.69 -2.74
C PRO A 97 0.45 -2.81 -3.76
N ASP A 98 -0.62 -3.49 -4.16
CA ASP A 98 -0.53 -4.58 -5.13
C ASP A 98 -0.01 -4.10 -6.50
N LEU A 99 -0.47 -2.91 -6.94
CA LEU A 99 0.08 -2.25 -8.12
C LEU A 99 0.12 -0.73 -7.93
N VAL A 100 1.12 -0.11 -8.56
CA VAL A 100 1.19 1.34 -8.73
C VAL A 100 1.41 1.68 -10.20
N VAL A 101 0.79 2.76 -10.67
CA VAL A 101 1.12 3.37 -11.95
C VAL A 101 1.87 4.67 -11.68
N ILE A 102 3.07 4.78 -12.24
CA ILE A 102 4.02 5.87 -11.99
C ILE A 102 4.62 6.39 -13.30
N PRO A 103 5.14 7.64 -13.34
CA PRO A 103 6.05 8.06 -14.39
C PRO A 103 7.35 7.25 -14.36
N ARG A 104 7.90 6.91 -15.52
CA ARG A 104 9.17 6.14 -15.62
C ARG A 104 10.31 6.76 -14.84
N GLY A 105 10.41 8.08 -14.79
CA GLY A 105 11.44 8.79 -14.02
C GLY A 105 11.43 8.52 -12.52
N ALA A 106 10.29 8.12 -11.95
CA ALA A 106 10.20 7.76 -10.54
C ALA A 106 11.00 6.47 -10.23
N ARG A 107 10.88 5.46 -11.08
CA ARG A 107 11.68 4.23 -10.95
C ARG A 107 13.18 4.51 -11.18
N ASP A 108 13.50 5.33 -12.19
CA ASP A 108 14.88 5.68 -12.49
C ASP A 108 15.52 6.40 -11.27
N ARG A 109 14.79 7.33 -10.63
CA ARG A 109 15.23 7.97 -9.39
C ARG A 109 15.52 6.96 -8.28
N VAL A 110 14.61 6.00 -8.02
CA VAL A 110 14.84 4.98 -6.98
C VAL A 110 16.08 4.14 -7.29
N SER A 111 16.29 3.80 -8.57
CA SER A 111 17.45 3.02 -9.01
C SER A 111 18.78 3.77 -8.85
N GLU A 112 18.76 5.08 -9.00
CA GLU A 112 19.97 5.93 -8.94
C GLU A 112 20.25 6.44 -7.51
N GLU A 113 19.22 6.85 -6.78
CA GLU A 113 19.33 7.50 -5.48
C GLU A 113 19.04 6.56 -4.29
N GLY A 114 18.40 5.41 -4.55
CA GLY A 114 17.88 4.52 -3.52
C GLY A 114 16.59 5.04 -2.88
N GLY A 115 16.21 4.43 -1.75
CA GLY A 115 14.99 4.74 -1.01
C GLY A 115 13.75 4.08 -1.61
N LEU A 116 12.56 4.59 -1.26
CA LEU A 116 11.27 4.07 -1.70
C LEU A 116 10.67 4.96 -2.81
N LEU A 117 9.67 4.44 -3.51
CA LEU A 117 8.75 5.29 -4.28
C LEU A 117 8.04 6.25 -3.32
N ARG A 118 7.63 7.42 -3.81
CA ARG A 118 6.96 8.44 -3.01
C ARG A 118 5.52 8.62 -3.48
N ALA A 119 4.59 8.89 -2.54
CA ALA A 119 3.19 9.14 -2.87
C ALA A 119 3.03 10.26 -3.91
N SER A 120 3.86 11.30 -3.83
CA SER A 120 3.90 12.42 -4.79
C SER A 120 4.29 12.01 -6.23
N GLU A 121 4.85 10.81 -6.42
CA GLU A 121 5.23 10.26 -7.72
C GLU A 121 4.16 9.31 -8.31
N VAL A 122 3.09 9.00 -7.57
CA VAL A 122 2.09 8.01 -7.97
C VAL A 122 0.94 8.65 -8.72
N VAL A 123 0.54 8.03 -9.84
CA VAL A 123 -0.65 8.40 -10.61
C VAL A 123 -1.87 7.59 -10.17
N VAL A 124 -1.71 6.29 -10.01
CA VAL A 124 -2.76 5.37 -9.54
C VAL A 124 -2.17 4.36 -8.57
N VAL A 125 -2.83 4.15 -7.44
CA VAL A 125 -2.64 2.96 -6.59
C VAL A 125 -3.77 1.99 -6.84
N VAL A 126 -3.47 0.70 -6.90
CA VAL A 126 -4.47 -0.37 -6.99
C VAL A 126 -4.25 -1.36 -5.85
N GLU A 127 -5.31 -1.68 -5.13
CA GLU A 127 -5.36 -2.74 -4.13
C GLU A 127 -6.35 -3.82 -4.56
N ILE A 128 -5.94 -5.07 -4.45
CA ILE A 128 -6.76 -6.24 -4.72
C ILE A 128 -7.20 -6.81 -3.38
N VAL A 129 -8.48 -6.70 -3.09
CA VAL A 129 -9.04 -7.08 -1.79
C VAL A 129 -8.96 -8.58 -1.57
N SER A 130 -8.39 -8.97 -0.43
CA SER A 130 -8.44 -10.34 0.09
C SER A 130 -9.56 -10.50 1.11
N PRO A 131 -10.05 -11.73 1.41
CA PRO A 131 -11.15 -11.94 2.37
C PRO A 131 -10.94 -11.31 3.76
N GLY A 132 -9.69 -11.07 4.16
CA GLY A 132 -9.33 -10.45 5.44
C GLY A 132 -9.03 -8.96 5.39
N SER A 133 -8.84 -8.37 4.21
CA SER A 133 -8.35 -6.99 4.05
C SER A 133 -9.43 -5.95 3.73
N LYS A 134 -10.69 -6.34 3.49
CA LYS A 134 -11.77 -5.41 3.06
C LYS A 134 -11.84 -4.11 3.84
N ARG A 135 -11.78 -4.16 5.18
CA ARG A 135 -11.80 -2.95 5.99
C ARG A 135 -10.52 -2.14 5.87
N LEU A 136 -9.37 -2.81 5.77
CA LEU A 136 -8.08 -2.16 5.59
C LEU A 136 -8.05 -1.37 4.29
N ASP A 137 -8.40 -2.00 3.18
CA ASP A 137 -8.33 -1.38 1.84
C ASP A 137 -9.44 -0.36 1.60
N ARG A 138 -10.69 -0.68 1.97
CA ARG A 138 -11.84 0.20 1.71
C ARG A 138 -11.97 1.37 2.68
N VAL A 139 -11.29 1.36 3.83
CA VAL A 139 -11.43 2.42 4.86
C VAL A 139 -10.08 3.01 5.25
N ILE A 140 -9.14 2.18 5.75
CA ILE A 140 -7.89 2.69 6.34
C ILE A 140 -6.95 3.18 5.23
N LYS A 141 -6.55 2.33 4.30
CA LYS A 141 -5.68 2.70 3.18
C LYS A 141 -6.32 3.77 2.30
N ARG A 142 -7.65 3.71 2.10
CA ARG A 142 -8.38 4.76 1.38
C ARG A 142 -8.19 6.15 2.02
N GLY A 143 -8.22 6.25 3.34
CA GLY A 143 -7.94 7.49 4.06
C GLY A 143 -6.48 7.90 3.93
N GLU A 144 -5.55 6.99 4.21
CA GLU A 144 -4.12 7.26 4.15
C GLU A 144 -3.65 7.69 2.75
N TYR A 145 -4.11 7.03 1.68
CA TYR A 145 -3.77 7.41 0.30
C TYR A 145 -4.38 8.77 -0.10
N ALA A 146 -5.58 9.11 0.42
CA ALA A 146 -6.16 10.43 0.23
C ALA A 146 -5.35 11.52 0.95
N ASP A 147 -4.96 11.28 2.21
CA ASP A 147 -4.13 12.18 3.01
C ASP A 147 -2.73 12.35 2.39
N ALA A 148 -2.19 11.29 1.78
CA ALA A 148 -0.93 11.31 1.02
C ALA A 148 -1.05 12.05 -0.33
N GLY A 149 -2.25 12.47 -0.73
CA GLY A 149 -2.47 13.24 -1.96
C GLY A 149 -2.41 12.41 -3.25
N ILE A 150 -2.51 11.08 -3.18
CA ILE A 150 -2.49 10.22 -4.37
C ILE A 150 -3.74 10.47 -5.21
N PRO A 151 -3.61 10.81 -6.52
CA PRO A 151 -4.75 11.27 -7.31
C PRO A 151 -5.84 10.21 -7.53
N HIS A 152 -5.45 8.94 -7.71
CA HIS A 152 -6.38 7.86 -8.01
C HIS A 152 -6.08 6.62 -7.17
N TYR A 153 -7.14 6.06 -6.60
CA TYR A 153 -7.11 4.82 -5.83
C TYR A 153 -8.17 3.85 -6.35
N TRP A 154 -7.76 2.72 -6.87
CA TRP A 154 -8.66 1.71 -7.42
C TRP A 154 -8.65 0.46 -6.55
N ILE A 155 -9.84 -0.02 -6.22
CA ILE A 155 -10.04 -1.18 -5.34
C ILE A 155 -10.71 -2.29 -6.16
N VAL A 156 -10.01 -3.41 -6.33
CA VAL A 156 -10.53 -4.59 -7.03
C VAL A 156 -10.95 -5.63 -6.00
N ASP A 157 -12.21 -6.05 -6.03
CA ASP A 157 -12.74 -7.09 -5.15
C ASP A 157 -12.96 -8.36 -5.96
N LEU A 158 -12.27 -9.45 -5.60
CA LEU A 158 -12.33 -10.73 -6.29
C LEU A 158 -13.55 -11.58 -5.90
N ASP A 159 -14.34 -11.17 -4.90
CA ASP A 159 -15.62 -11.83 -4.61
C ASP A 159 -16.57 -11.68 -5.80
N HIS A 160 -17.20 -12.79 -6.21
CA HIS A 160 -18.10 -12.77 -7.36
C HIS A 160 -19.42 -12.05 -7.09
N PRO A 161 -19.89 -11.17 -8.03
CA PRO A 161 -19.20 -10.82 -9.28
C PRO A 161 -17.98 -9.91 -9.01
N ILE A 162 -16.85 -10.19 -9.69
CA ILE A 162 -15.64 -9.38 -9.55
C ILE A 162 -15.97 -7.92 -9.86
N SER A 163 -15.53 -7.02 -9.00
CA SER A 163 -15.85 -5.61 -9.11
C SER A 163 -14.64 -4.71 -8.93
N LEU A 164 -14.75 -3.48 -9.43
CA LEU A 164 -13.77 -2.42 -9.26
C LEU A 164 -14.46 -1.14 -8.81
N VAL A 165 -13.91 -0.50 -7.78
CA VAL A 165 -14.24 0.87 -7.38
C VAL A 165 -13.10 1.78 -7.78
N ALA A 166 -13.37 2.73 -8.68
CA ALA A 166 -12.40 3.73 -9.10
C ALA A 166 -12.62 5.03 -8.33
N CYS A 167 -11.73 5.30 -7.39
CA CYS A 167 -11.74 6.53 -6.61
C CYS A 167 -10.83 7.58 -7.25
N HIS A 168 -11.23 8.86 -7.18
CA HIS A 168 -10.42 10.01 -7.52
C HIS A 168 -10.39 11.00 -6.37
N LEU A 169 -9.26 11.67 -6.17
CA LEU A 169 -9.09 12.64 -5.10
C LEU A 169 -9.81 13.95 -5.46
N ALA A 170 -10.74 14.36 -4.60
CA ALA A 170 -11.57 15.55 -4.78
C ALA A 170 -11.22 16.66 -3.74
N GLY A 171 -9.94 16.94 -3.57
CA GLY A 171 -9.43 17.92 -2.63
C GLY A 171 -9.83 17.61 -1.18
N GLU A 172 -10.39 18.58 -0.48
CA GLU A 172 -10.82 18.44 0.93
C GLU A 172 -11.90 17.39 1.19
N PHE A 173 -12.58 16.92 0.15
CA PHE A 173 -13.60 15.87 0.25
C PHE A 173 -13.01 14.46 0.21
N GLY A 174 -11.68 14.32 0.14
CA GLY A 174 -11.02 13.04 0.00
C GLY A 174 -11.40 12.31 -1.29
N TYR A 175 -11.35 10.97 -1.27
CA TYR A 175 -11.73 10.19 -2.45
C TYR A 175 -13.24 10.15 -2.68
N GLN A 176 -13.63 10.43 -3.93
CA GLN A 176 -14.97 10.25 -4.46
C GLN A 176 -14.97 9.13 -5.51
N ASP A 177 -16.06 8.39 -5.63
CA ASP A 177 -16.24 7.30 -6.60
C ASP A 177 -17.70 7.23 -7.07
N ALA A 178 -17.94 6.45 -8.12
CA ALA A 178 -19.27 6.20 -8.67
C ALA A 178 -19.86 4.84 -8.23
N GLY A 179 -19.23 4.16 -7.27
CA GLY A 179 -19.59 2.82 -6.81
C GLY A 179 -18.90 1.70 -7.58
N ASP A 180 -19.30 0.46 -7.27
CA ASP A 180 -18.72 -0.76 -7.84
C ASP A 180 -19.15 -0.93 -9.32
N VAL A 181 -18.17 -1.24 -10.18
CA VAL A 181 -18.37 -1.61 -11.60
C VAL A 181 -18.00 -3.09 -11.75
N VAL A 182 -18.79 -3.83 -12.52
CA VAL A 182 -18.60 -5.27 -12.79
C VAL A 182 -18.41 -5.55 -14.27
N GLY A 183 -17.81 -6.70 -14.61
CA GLY A 183 -17.58 -7.14 -15.99
C GLY A 183 -16.44 -6.41 -16.68
N GLY A 184 -16.54 -5.11 -16.89
CA GLY A 184 -15.50 -4.30 -17.51
C GLY A 184 -15.52 -2.86 -17.03
N PHE A 185 -14.33 -2.26 -16.91
CA PHE A 185 -14.12 -0.87 -16.53
C PHE A 185 -13.41 -0.11 -17.65
N THR A 186 -13.99 1.00 -18.09
CA THR A 186 -13.37 1.88 -19.11
C THR A 186 -13.35 3.30 -18.59
N THR A 187 -12.19 3.94 -18.70
CA THR A 187 -12.00 5.34 -18.32
C THR A 187 -11.03 6.04 -19.29
N SER A 188 -11.10 7.36 -19.34
CA SER A 188 -10.11 8.21 -20.01
C SER A 188 -9.22 8.96 -19.01
N VAL A 189 -9.48 8.83 -17.70
CA VAL A 189 -8.80 9.56 -16.62
C VAL A 189 -8.27 8.54 -15.58
N PRO A 190 -6.99 8.63 -15.19
CA PRO A 190 -5.96 9.62 -15.58
C PRO A 190 -5.35 9.35 -16.96
N PHE A 191 -5.60 8.19 -17.55
CA PHE A 191 -5.21 7.80 -18.91
C PHE A 191 -6.27 6.86 -19.50
N PRO A 192 -6.37 6.76 -20.84
CA PRO A 192 -7.31 5.83 -21.46
C PRO A 192 -6.95 4.37 -21.12
N VAL A 193 -7.89 3.63 -20.55
CA VAL A 193 -7.71 2.20 -20.26
C VAL A 193 -9.07 1.49 -20.24
N THR A 194 -9.08 0.25 -20.70
CA THR A 194 -10.22 -0.68 -20.57
C THR A 194 -9.74 -1.95 -19.88
N LEU A 195 -10.33 -2.27 -18.74
CA LEU A 195 -10.00 -3.45 -17.93
C LEU A 195 -11.13 -4.47 -18.00
N ALA A 196 -10.82 -5.70 -18.38
CA ALA A 196 -11.74 -6.84 -18.36
C ALA A 196 -11.67 -7.50 -16.98
N LEU A 197 -12.62 -7.21 -16.10
CA LEU A 197 -12.60 -7.69 -14.72
C LEU A 197 -12.85 -9.20 -14.63
N ASP A 198 -13.72 -9.74 -15.47
CA ASP A 198 -14.02 -11.18 -15.52
C ASP A 198 -12.81 -12.03 -15.97
N ALA A 199 -11.79 -11.40 -16.53
CA ALA A 199 -10.56 -12.06 -16.98
C ALA A 199 -9.46 -12.10 -15.91
N LEU A 200 -9.72 -11.61 -14.70
CA LEU A 200 -8.73 -11.56 -13.62
C LEU A 200 -8.55 -12.91 -12.89
N VAL A 201 -9.56 -13.79 -12.94
CA VAL A 201 -9.56 -15.11 -12.31
C VAL A 201 -9.96 -16.19 -13.30
#